data_f7418788bc51dd9bf383118afe370c88
#
_entry.id   f7418788bc51dd9bf383118afe370c88
#
_cell.length_a   1.000
_cell.length_b   1.000
_cell.length_c   1.000
_cell.angle_alpha   90.00
_cell.angle_beta   90.00
_cell.angle_gamma   90.00
#
_symmetry.space_group_name_H-M   'P 1'
#
loop_
_entity.id
_entity.type
_entity.pdbx_description
1 polymer ?
#
loop_
_entity_poly.entity_id
_entity_poly.type
_entity_poly.pdbx_seq_one_letter_code
_entity_poly.pdbx_strand_id
1 'polypeptide(L)'
;MKNLKKNENKKIISYSKFGLNLNKEIDFDEPLLTKDSPLISDFEKNIIFTKENLIELFDKYWKIDKYRKIWDKDNLIIEINSEGTDINNKFNLIKISYKQKKEIFKDNADIQTLFGFLYIPDLRLKWDKLLKNLEILDGKNESNYVLNSLAKSPTFLMSERDCIEKKFIFKNKEGNIIYAISSSVPDNLFEMKKDVVRIINYINYYKLVDEGDYFGFYSLNQTDFKMPIPQFLINVTLPTTTKSWQTSLEKFVCEIKYDKETKNIIQNNNDENEKK
;
A
#
# COMPACT_ATOMS: atom_id res chain seq x y z
N MET A 1 27.07 -8.92 46.15
CA MET A 1 26.39 -9.44 44.96
C MET A 1 25.36 -8.42 44.51
N LYS A 2 25.69 -7.60 43.50
CA LYS A 2 24.77 -6.61 42.91
C LYS A 2 24.06 -7.28 41.74
N ASN A 3 22.76 -7.53 41.88
CA ASN A 3 21.90 -7.94 40.77
C ASN A 3 21.76 -6.78 39.77
N LEU A 4 22.56 -6.85 38.71
CA LEU A 4 22.33 -6.05 37.50
C LEU A 4 21.13 -6.64 36.77
N LYS A 5 19.95 -6.05 36.96
CA LYS A 5 18.82 -6.26 36.07
C LYS A 5 19.26 -5.81 34.68
N LYS A 6 19.43 -6.75 33.74
CA LYS A 6 19.51 -6.46 32.32
C LYS A 6 18.24 -5.72 31.92
N ASN A 7 18.33 -4.43 31.70
CA ASN A 7 17.31 -3.68 30.99
C ASN A 7 17.33 -4.21 29.54
N GLU A 8 16.42 -5.09 29.22
CA GLU A 8 16.10 -5.41 27.83
C GLU A 8 15.61 -4.12 27.20
N ASN A 9 16.40 -3.54 26.33
CA ASN A 9 16.02 -2.39 25.51
C ASN A 9 14.96 -2.84 24.51
N LYS A 10 13.70 -2.94 24.95
CA LYS A 10 12.54 -3.10 24.06
C LYS A 10 12.40 -1.81 23.27
N LYS A 11 12.70 -1.88 21.98
CA LYS A 11 12.50 -0.74 21.08
C LYS A 11 10.99 -0.56 20.87
N ILE A 12 10.39 0.36 21.62
CA ILE A 12 8.97 0.71 21.47
C ILE A 12 8.85 1.59 20.22
N ILE A 13 8.09 1.13 19.25
CA ILE A 13 7.79 1.91 18.04
C ILE A 13 6.40 2.49 18.25
N SER A 14 6.35 3.79 18.50
CA SER A 14 5.10 4.50 18.68
C SER A 14 4.46 4.83 17.32
N TYR A 15 3.16 4.60 17.20
CA TYR A 15 2.33 5.14 16.10
C TYR A 15 2.19 6.68 16.15
N SER A 16 2.88 7.35 17.06
CA SER A 16 2.58 8.69 17.56
C SER A 16 2.70 9.81 16.54
N LYS A 17 3.33 9.62 15.41
CA LYS A 17 3.43 10.68 14.40
C LYS A 17 2.32 10.61 13.35
N PHE A 18 1.82 9.42 13.08
CA PHE A 18 0.70 9.14 12.19
C PHE A 18 -0.09 7.95 12.75
N GLY A 19 -0.63 8.11 13.97
CA GLY A 19 -1.47 7.07 14.56
C GLY A 19 -2.68 6.85 13.68
N LEU A 20 -3.02 5.59 13.38
CA LEU A 20 -4.17 5.23 12.54
C LEU A 20 -5.50 5.62 13.20
N ASN A 21 -5.73 6.92 13.38
CA ASN A 21 -7.04 7.40 13.78
C ASN A 21 -7.96 7.51 12.57
N LEU A 22 -8.33 6.37 12.02
CA LEU A 22 -9.26 6.27 10.88
C LEU A 22 -10.69 6.74 11.25
N ASN A 23 -10.92 7.20 12.47
CA ASN A 23 -12.20 7.78 12.89
C ASN A 23 -12.28 9.28 12.57
N LYS A 24 -11.16 9.96 12.31
CA LYS A 24 -11.18 11.34 11.83
C LYS A 24 -11.84 11.38 10.46
N GLU A 25 -12.76 12.32 10.30
CA GLU A 25 -13.30 12.64 8.99
C GLU A 25 -12.16 13.06 8.05
N ILE A 26 -12.21 12.57 6.83
CA ILE A 26 -11.32 13.04 5.77
C ILE A 26 -11.76 14.46 5.46
N ASP A 27 -10.85 15.40 5.53
CA ASP A 27 -11.07 16.76 5.06
C ASP A 27 -10.98 16.74 3.52
N PHE A 28 -12.14 16.79 2.89
CA PHE A 28 -12.27 16.82 1.43
C PHE A 28 -12.31 18.24 0.86
N ASP A 29 -12.24 19.28 1.69
CA ASP A 29 -12.36 20.68 1.25
C ASP A 29 -11.18 21.19 0.44
N GLU A 30 -10.06 20.44 0.40
CA GLU A 30 -8.99 20.71 -0.55
C GLU A 30 -9.17 19.86 -1.82
N PRO A 31 -8.95 20.47 -2.99
CA PRO A 31 -8.88 19.68 -4.21
C PRO A 31 -7.82 18.60 -4.00
N LEU A 32 -8.24 17.38 -4.02
CA LEU A 32 -7.45 16.17 -3.89
C LEU A 32 -6.23 16.17 -4.76
N LEU A 33 -6.36 16.83 -5.89
CA LEU A 33 -5.44 16.81 -6.99
C LEU A 33 -5.56 18.15 -7.71
N THR A 34 -4.48 18.66 -8.17
CA THR A 34 -4.49 19.83 -9.06
C THR A 34 -5.14 19.45 -10.39
N LYS A 35 -5.60 20.45 -11.15
CA LYS A 35 -6.23 20.28 -12.47
C LYS A 35 -5.45 19.38 -13.44
N ASP A 36 -4.17 19.20 -13.19
CA ASP A 36 -3.23 18.44 -14.02
C ASP A 36 -2.92 17.05 -13.46
N SER A 37 -3.60 16.62 -12.40
CA SER A 37 -3.42 15.29 -11.84
C SER A 37 -3.96 14.21 -12.78
N PRO A 38 -3.27 13.05 -12.94
CA PRO A 38 -3.77 11.94 -13.74
C PRO A 38 -5.12 11.37 -13.29
N LEU A 39 -5.53 11.55 -12.01
CA LEU A 39 -6.87 11.20 -11.54
C LEU A 39 -7.94 12.18 -11.95
N ILE A 40 -7.57 13.42 -12.26
CA ILE A 40 -8.51 14.40 -12.77
C ILE A 40 -8.39 14.37 -14.29
N SER A 41 -8.99 13.35 -14.90
CA SER A 41 -9.40 13.46 -16.30
C SER A 41 -10.39 14.63 -16.42
N ASP A 42 -10.62 15.14 -17.63
CA ASP A 42 -11.59 16.22 -17.87
C ASP A 42 -13.01 15.93 -17.29
N PHE A 43 -13.25 14.67 -16.95
CA PHE A 43 -14.48 14.16 -16.36
C PHE A 43 -14.66 14.56 -14.90
N GLU A 44 -13.57 14.81 -14.16
CA GLU A 44 -13.61 14.95 -12.69
C GLU A 44 -13.40 16.38 -12.19
N LYS A 45 -13.24 17.35 -13.08
CA LYS A 45 -12.99 18.77 -12.73
C LYS A 45 -14.03 19.42 -11.81
N ASN A 46 -15.17 18.77 -11.60
CA ASN A 46 -16.28 19.27 -10.78
C ASN A 46 -16.72 18.29 -9.70
N ILE A 47 -16.01 17.19 -9.46
CA ILE A 47 -16.42 16.22 -8.45
C ILE A 47 -15.76 16.56 -7.12
N ILE A 48 -16.57 16.85 -6.12
CA ILE A 48 -16.15 16.83 -4.72
C ILE A 48 -15.96 15.35 -4.38
N PHE A 49 -14.72 14.93 -4.11
CA PHE A 49 -14.45 13.56 -3.71
C PHE A 49 -14.99 13.28 -2.31
N THR A 50 -16.06 12.55 -2.25
CA THR A 50 -16.58 11.97 -1.01
C THR A 50 -16.06 10.54 -0.85
N LYS A 51 -16.22 9.96 0.34
CA LYS A 51 -15.91 8.53 0.55
C LYS A 51 -16.69 7.65 -0.42
N GLU A 52 -17.93 7.99 -0.66
CA GLU A 52 -18.84 7.29 -1.57
C GLU A 52 -18.30 7.31 -3.01
N ASN A 53 -17.89 8.47 -3.51
CA ASN A 53 -17.31 8.57 -4.85
C ASN A 53 -16.01 7.75 -4.98
N LEU A 54 -15.16 7.73 -3.95
CA LEU A 54 -13.93 6.93 -3.97
C LEU A 54 -14.23 5.41 -3.95
N ILE A 55 -15.27 4.98 -3.24
CA ILE A 55 -15.74 3.60 -3.25
C ILE A 55 -16.30 3.24 -4.64
N GLU A 56 -17.15 4.11 -5.21
CA GLU A 56 -17.70 3.92 -6.55
C GLU A 56 -16.59 3.83 -7.61
N LEU A 57 -15.54 4.63 -7.48
CA LEU A 57 -14.39 4.62 -8.37
C LEU A 57 -13.63 3.28 -8.28
N PHE A 58 -13.39 2.76 -7.06
CA PHE A 58 -12.83 1.43 -6.87
C PHE A 58 -13.72 0.37 -7.54
N ASP A 59 -15.01 0.39 -7.25
CA ASP A 59 -15.97 -0.60 -7.74
C ASP A 59 -16.13 -0.57 -9.25
N LYS A 60 -16.10 0.63 -9.87
CA LYS A 60 -16.13 0.81 -11.32
C LYS A 60 -15.02 -0.01 -12.00
N TYR A 61 -13.78 0.17 -11.57
CA TYR A 61 -12.64 -0.52 -12.16
C TYR A 61 -12.55 -2.00 -11.73
N TRP A 62 -13.05 -2.33 -10.55
CA TRP A 62 -13.09 -3.72 -10.09
C TRP A 62 -14.02 -4.61 -10.93
N LYS A 63 -15.12 -4.04 -11.42
CA LYS A 63 -16.20 -4.75 -12.15
C LYS A 63 -16.04 -4.75 -13.67
N ILE A 64 -14.92 -4.28 -14.22
CA ILE A 64 -14.68 -4.35 -15.67
C ILE A 64 -14.66 -5.83 -16.11
N ASP A 65 -15.39 -6.16 -17.19
CA ASP A 65 -15.54 -7.55 -17.68
C ASP A 65 -14.33 -8.05 -18.49
N LYS A 66 -13.36 -7.19 -18.82
CA LYS A 66 -12.26 -7.47 -19.74
C LYS A 66 -10.98 -7.97 -19.06
N TYR A 67 -11.08 -8.47 -17.85
CA TYR A 67 -9.93 -9.05 -17.17
C TYR A 67 -9.61 -10.45 -17.67
N ARG A 68 -8.33 -10.69 -17.98
CA ARG A 68 -7.78 -12.02 -18.25
C ARG A 68 -6.98 -12.49 -17.05
N LYS A 69 -7.32 -13.62 -16.49
CA LYS A 69 -6.62 -14.24 -15.38
C LYS A 69 -5.23 -14.72 -15.84
N ILE A 70 -4.19 -14.35 -15.10
CA ILE A 70 -2.80 -14.79 -15.34
C ILE A 70 -2.27 -15.68 -14.21
N TRP A 71 -2.91 -15.63 -13.03
CA TRP A 71 -2.57 -16.46 -11.89
C TRP A 71 -3.80 -16.79 -11.06
N ASP A 72 -3.90 -18.02 -10.58
CA ASP A 72 -4.98 -18.48 -9.69
C ASP A 72 -4.48 -19.67 -8.88
N LYS A 73 -3.74 -19.40 -7.81
CA LYS A 73 -3.18 -20.42 -6.90
C LYS A 73 -2.96 -19.82 -5.51
N ASP A 74 -2.99 -20.67 -4.48
CA ASP A 74 -2.63 -20.31 -3.09
C ASP A 74 -3.42 -19.11 -2.56
N ASN A 75 -4.74 -19.05 -2.83
CA ASN A 75 -5.61 -17.92 -2.46
C ASN A 75 -5.23 -16.57 -3.08
N LEU A 76 -4.35 -16.56 -4.08
CA LEU A 76 -3.95 -15.40 -4.84
C LEU A 76 -4.49 -15.51 -6.27
N ILE A 77 -5.23 -14.49 -6.68
CA ILE A 77 -5.71 -14.35 -8.07
C ILE A 77 -5.14 -13.04 -8.61
N ILE A 78 -4.54 -13.11 -9.80
CA ILE A 78 -4.04 -11.95 -10.53
C ILE A 78 -4.69 -11.94 -11.92
N GLU A 79 -5.30 -10.82 -12.24
CA GLU A 79 -5.99 -10.58 -13.49
C GLU A 79 -5.47 -9.29 -14.14
N ILE A 80 -5.43 -9.26 -15.47
CA ILE A 80 -4.95 -8.11 -16.25
C ILE A 80 -6.01 -7.72 -17.29
N ASN A 81 -6.33 -6.45 -17.34
CA ASN A 81 -6.99 -5.81 -18.46
C ASN A 81 -5.96 -5.05 -19.30
N SER A 82 -5.67 -5.56 -20.50
CA SER A 82 -4.67 -4.98 -21.39
C SER A 82 -5.20 -3.80 -22.22
N GLU A 83 -6.50 -3.52 -22.17
CA GLU A 83 -7.10 -2.35 -22.83
C GLU A 83 -7.00 -1.10 -21.95
N GLY A 84 -6.51 -1.26 -20.72
CA GLY A 84 -6.40 -0.16 -19.75
C GLY A 84 -7.76 0.34 -19.26
N THR A 85 -7.85 1.63 -19.01
CA THR A 85 -9.05 2.30 -18.48
C THR A 85 -9.37 3.55 -19.28
N ASP A 86 -10.49 4.19 -18.98
CA ASP A 86 -10.85 5.51 -19.50
C ASP A 86 -9.91 6.62 -19.01
N ILE A 87 -9.21 6.42 -17.88
CA ILE A 87 -8.14 7.32 -17.43
C ILE A 87 -6.92 7.18 -18.35
N ASN A 88 -6.53 5.94 -18.66
CA ASN A 88 -5.40 5.69 -19.54
C ASN A 88 -5.55 4.30 -20.23
N ASN A 89 -5.65 4.30 -21.54
CA ASN A 89 -5.80 3.09 -22.34
C ASN A 89 -4.46 2.49 -22.85
N LYS A 90 -3.32 3.07 -22.46
CA LYS A 90 -1.99 2.61 -22.90
C LYS A 90 -1.35 1.62 -21.93
N PHE A 91 -1.80 1.62 -20.68
CA PHE A 91 -1.20 0.81 -19.62
C PHE A 91 -2.19 -0.22 -19.08
N ASN A 92 -1.69 -1.41 -18.82
CA ASN A 92 -2.47 -2.49 -18.24
C ASN A 92 -3.06 -2.07 -16.89
N LEU A 93 -4.34 -2.40 -16.68
CA LEU A 93 -4.92 -2.40 -15.34
C LEU A 93 -4.74 -3.78 -14.72
N ILE A 94 -4.05 -3.85 -13.61
CA ILE A 94 -3.78 -5.06 -12.86
C ILE A 94 -4.74 -5.14 -11.67
N LYS A 95 -5.41 -6.27 -11.54
CA LYS A 95 -6.31 -6.58 -10.43
C LYS A 95 -5.76 -7.76 -9.65
N ILE A 96 -5.60 -7.59 -8.34
CA ILE A 96 -5.07 -8.62 -7.44
C ILE A 96 -6.09 -8.86 -6.33
N SER A 97 -6.41 -10.14 -6.11
CA SER A 97 -7.19 -10.61 -4.97
C SER A 97 -6.37 -11.61 -4.18
N TYR A 98 -6.29 -11.42 -2.88
CA TYR A 98 -5.61 -12.34 -1.98
C TYR A 98 -6.40 -12.51 -0.70
N LYS A 99 -6.54 -13.74 -0.22
CA LYS A 99 -7.20 -14.05 1.05
C LYS A 99 -6.26 -14.80 1.97
N GLN A 100 -6.19 -14.35 3.22
CA GLN A 100 -5.34 -14.94 4.23
C GLN A 100 -6.11 -15.23 5.52
N LYS A 101 -5.91 -16.43 6.09
CA LYS A 101 -6.52 -16.81 7.37
C LYS A 101 -6.01 -15.93 8.50
N LYS A 102 -6.91 -15.45 9.35
CA LYS A 102 -6.57 -14.61 10.50
C LYS A 102 -5.70 -15.31 11.53
N GLU A 103 -5.82 -16.63 11.68
CA GLU A 103 -5.01 -17.41 12.62
C GLU A 103 -3.50 -17.24 12.43
N ILE A 104 -3.05 -16.92 11.19
CA ILE A 104 -1.64 -16.64 10.87
C ILE A 104 -1.15 -15.37 11.55
N PHE A 105 -2.02 -14.39 11.73
CA PHE A 105 -1.66 -13.10 12.30
C PHE A 105 -1.71 -13.08 13.84
N LYS A 106 -2.11 -14.17 14.49
CA LYS A 106 -2.12 -14.33 15.95
C LYS A 106 -2.78 -13.14 16.67
N ASP A 107 -2.06 -12.54 17.62
CA ASP A 107 -2.53 -11.40 18.40
C ASP A 107 -2.74 -10.12 17.56
N ASN A 108 -2.23 -10.08 16.33
CA ASN A 108 -2.34 -8.96 15.40
C ASN A 108 -3.53 -9.11 14.42
N ALA A 109 -4.47 -10.05 14.71
CA ALA A 109 -5.59 -10.39 13.83
C ALA A 109 -6.74 -9.36 13.89
N ASP A 110 -6.43 -8.08 13.88
CA ASP A 110 -7.43 -7.02 13.67
C ASP A 110 -7.08 -6.18 12.44
N ILE A 111 -8.10 -5.73 11.75
CA ILE A 111 -7.97 -5.06 10.45
C ILE A 111 -7.17 -3.73 10.53
N GLN A 112 -7.28 -3.00 11.65
CA GLN A 112 -6.57 -1.71 11.79
C GLN A 112 -5.08 -1.93 12.03
N THR A 113 -4.72 -2.90 12.86
CA THR A 113 -3.34 -3.30 13.10
C THR A 113 -2.69 -3.77 11.81
N LEU A 114 -3.35 -4.68 11.09
CA LEU A 114 -2.84 -5.17 9.81
C LEU A 114 -2.68 -4.06 8.79
N PHE A 115 -3.64 -3.14 8.72
CA PHE A 115 -3.55 -1.97 7.86
C PHE A 115 -2.37 -1.05 8.25
N GLY A 116 -2.08 -0.91 9.54
CA GLY A 116 -0.93 -0.17 10.03
C GLY A 116 0.39 -0.70 9.49
N PHE A 117 0.58 -2.02 9.45
CA PHE A 117 1.76 -2.63 8.85
C PHE A 117 1.92 -2.34 7.36
N LEU A 118 0.80 -2.14 6.67
CA LEU A 118 0.79 -1.83 5.24
C LEU A 118 1.08 -0.36 4.94
N TYR A 119 0.67 0.56 5.81
CA TYR A 119 0.59 1.98 5.44
C TYR A 119 1.38 2.94 6.33
N ILE A 120 1.83 2.51 7.52
CA ILE A 120 2.76 3.31 8.32
C ILE A 120 4.16 3.14 7.73
N PRO A 121 4.81 4.23 7.24
CA PRO A 121 6.08 4.14 6.52
C PRO A 121 7.17 3.38 7.29
N ASP A 122 7.38 3.71 8.56
CA ASP A 122 8.43 3.09 9.38
C ASP A 122 8.20 1.58 9.60
N LEU A 123 6.94 1.14 9.61
CA LEU A 123 6.60 -0.28 9.72
C LEU A 123 6.73 -0.99 8.38
N ARG A 124 6.24 -0.34 7.32
CA ARG A 124 6.31 -0.88 5.96
C ARG A 124 7.74 -1.13 5.53
N LEU A 125 8.65 -0.22 5.78
CA LEU A 125 10.07 -0.33 5.43
C LEU A 125 10.79 -1.49 6.12
N LYS A 126 10.26 -2.02 7.24
CA LYS A 126 10.89 -3.13 7.95
C LYS A 126 10.73 -4.47 7.23
N TRP A 127 9.64 -4.65 6.52
CA TRP A 127 9.33 -5.93 5.88
C TRP A 127 9.25 -5.86 4.36
N ASP A 128 8.86 -4.72 3.78
CA ASP A 128 8.74 -4.59 2.32
C ASP A 128 10.11 -4.40 1.67
N LYS A 129 10.67 -5.52 1.23
CA LYS A 129 12.01 -5.57 0.63
C LYS A 129 12.12 -4.85 -0.70
N LEU A 130 11.00 -4.54 -1.34
CA LEU A 130 10.97 -3.81 -2.62
C LEU A 130 11.19 -2.31 -2.42
N LEU A 131 10.91 -1.81 -1.23
CA LEU A 131 11.05 -0.39 -0.91
C LEU A 131 12.45 -0.08 -0.35
N LYS A 132 12.94 1.09 -0.72
CA LYS A 132 14.16 1.69 -0.19
C LYS A 132 13.84 2.82 0.77
N ASN A 133 12.82 3.60 0.46
CA ASN A 133 12.34 4.70 1.30
C ASN A 133 10.84 4.93 1.13
N LEU A 134 10.21 5.42 2.19
CA LEU A 134 8.86 5.96 2.22
C LEU A 134 8.89 7.26 3.01
N GLU A 135 8.46 8.35 2.40
CA GLU A 135 8.53 9.68 3.00
C GLU A 135 7.21 10.42 2.79
N ILE A 136 6.62 10.89 3.88
CA ILE A 136 5.45 11.77 3.80
C ILE A 136 5.95 13.17 3.52
N LEU A 137 5.62 13.68 2.34
CA LEU A 137 6.06 15.01 1.88
C LEU A 137 5.12 16.11 2.36
N ASP A 138 3.82 15.80 2.41
CA ASP A 138 2.77 16.74 2.84
C ASP A 138 1.58 15.95 3.38
N GLY A 139 0.80 16.54 4.25
CA GLY A 139 -0.40 15.89 4.75
C GLY A 139 -1.05 16.62 5.91
N LYS A 140 -2.37 16.67 5.88
CA LYS A 140 -3.18 17.25 6.97
C LYS A 140 -3.37 16.26 8.12
N ASN A 141 -3.45 14.97 7.82
CA ASN A 141 -3.66 13.92 8.81
C ASN A 141 -3.29 12.54 8.23
N GLU A 142 -3.46 11.50 9.04
CA GLU A 142 -3.14 10.10 8.68
C GLU A 142 -4.02 9.54 7.54
N SER A 143 -5.11 10.21 7.22
CA SER A 143 -6.08 9.78 6.22
C SER A 143 -5.94 10.48 4.88
N ASN A 144 -5.16 11.58 4.83
CA ASN A 144 -5.01 12.42 3.66
C ASN A 144 -3.59 13.02 3.61
N TYR A 145 -2.70 12.44 2.81
CA TYR A 145 -1.31 12.87 2.73
C TYR A 145 -0.69 12.61 1.34
N VAL A 146 0.44 13.25 1.08
CA VAL A 146 1.29 13.00 -0.08
C VAL A 146 2.47 12.16 0.35
N LEU A 147 2.64 11.02 -0.31
CA LEU A 147 3.69 10.04 -0.03
C LEU A 147 4.66 9.95 -1.21
N ASN A 148 5.95 10.05 -0.94
CA ASN A 148 6.99 9.62 -1.84
C ASN A 148 7.41 8.19 -1.49
N SER A 149 7.28 7.27 -2.43
CA SER A 149 7.78 5.91 -2.34
C SER A 149 8.95 5.72 -3.29
N LEU A 150 10.11 5.32 -2.76
CA LEU A 150 11.29 4.96 -3.54
C LEU A 150 11.46 3.45 -3.55
N ALA A 151 11.28 2.84 -4.72
CA ALA A 151 11.50 1.43 -4.93
C ALA A 151 12.96 1.15 -5.34
N LYS A 152 13.49 0.04 -4.82
CA LYS A 152 14.80 -0.46 -5.23
C LYS A 152 14.79 -0.83 -6.70
N SER A 153 15.93 -0.70 -7.33
CA SER A 153 16.10 -1.26 -8.67
C SER A 153 15.87 -2.78 -8.65
N PRO A 154 15.03 -3.33 -9.50
CA PRO A 154 14.85 -4.78 -9.59
C PRO A 154 16.05 -5.51 -10.16
N THR A 155 16.94 -4.80 -10.88
CA THR A 155 18.19 -5.32 -11.45
C THR A 155 19.25 -4.21 -11.51
N PHE A 156 20.53 -4.58 -11.62
CA PHE A 156 21.62 -3.61 -11.77
C PHE A 156 21.55 -2.78 -13.08
N LEU A 157 20.77 -3.22 -14.04
CA LEU A 157 20.56 -2.51 -15.34
C LEU A 157 19.44 -1.48 -15.31
N MET A 158 18.68 -1.42 -14.23
CA MET A 158 17.51 -0.52 -14.13
C MET A 158 17.75 0.52 -13.04
N SER A 159 17.40 1.76 -13.28
CA SER A 159 17.41 2.80 -12.24
C SER A 159 16.39 2.51 -11.15
N GLU A 160 16.59 3.07 -9.97
CA GLU A 160 15.56 3.14 -8.94
C GLU A 160 14.33 3.91 -9.46
N ARG A 161 13.17 3.63 -8.90
CA ARG A 161 11.93 4.30 -9.26
C ARG A 161 11.35 5.00 -8.05
N ASP A 162 10.96 6.24 -8.21
CA ASP A 162 10.11 6.90 -7.23
C ASP A 162 8.70 7.13 -7.77
N CYS A 163 7.77 7.24 -6.85
CA CYS A 163 6.40 7.62 -7.11
C CYS A 163 5.93 8.57 -6.02
N ILE A 164 5.36 9.70 -6.41
CA ILE A 164 4.74 10.64 -5.48
C ILE A 164 3.24 10.57 -5.68
N GLU A 165 2.54 10.19 -4.63
CA GLU A 165 1.11 9.94 -4.68
C GLU A 165 0.36 10.76 -3.62
N LYS A 166 -0.77 11.32 -4.00
CA LYS A 166 -1.80 11.74 -3.06
C LYS A 166 -2.59 10.52 -2.63
N LYS A 167 -2.75 10.34 -1.33
CA LYS A 167 -3.35 9.14 -0.73
C LYS A 167 -4.49 9.49 0.21
N PHE A 168 -5.59 8.74 0.08
CA PHE A 168 -6.78 8.80 0.93
C PHE A 168 -6.99 7.46 1.59
N ILE A 169 -7.14 7.47 2.92
CA ILE A 169 -7.36 6.28 3.72
C ILE A 169 -8.62 6.48 4.55
N PHE A 170 -9.58 5.57 4.43
CA PHE A 170 -10.83 5.66 5.14
C PHE A 170 -11.46 4.28 5.35
N LYS A 171 -12.36 4.19 6.34
CA LYS A 171 -13.18 3.01 6.62
C LYS A 171 -14.58 3.15 6.05
N ASN A 172 -15.21 2.01 5.70
CA ASN A 172 -16.64 1.96 5.52
C ASN A 172 -17.39 2.21 6.86
N LYS A 173 -18.70 2.37 6.80
CA LYS A 173 -19.52 2.67 7.99
C LYS A 173 -19.46 1.57 9.04
N GLU A 174 -19.41 0.32 8.64
CA GLU A 174 -19.36 -0.87 9.49
C GLU A 174 -17.96 -1.09 10.11
N GLY A 175 -16.93 -0.43 9.59
CA GLY A 175 -15.55 -0.52 10.09
C GLY A 175 -14.81 -1.80 9.71
N ASN A 176 -15.43 -2.68 8.93
CA ASN A 176 -14.86 -3.95 8.48
C ASN A 176 -14.13 -3.87 7.13
N ILE A 177 -14.14 -2.70 6.49
CA ILE A 177 -13.41 -2.44 5.24
C ILE A 177 -12.59 -1.16 5.39
N ILE A 178 -11.32 -1.24 5.02
CA ILE A 178 -10.44 -0.08 4.93
C ILE A 178 -10.01 0.09 3.46
N TYR A 179 -10.18 1.29 2.96
CA TYR A 179 -9.74 1.69 1.63
C TYR A 179 -8.49 2.56 1.72
N ALA A 180 -7.58 2.38 0.78
CA ALA A 180 -6.49 3.30 0.48
C ALA A 180 -6.51 3.58 -1.02
N ILE A 181 -6.93 4.76 -1.38
CA ILE A 181 -7.07 5.21 -2.76
C ILE A 181 -6.00 6.25 -3.03
N SER A 182 -5.18 6.02 -4.03
CA SER A 182 -4.14 6.98 -4.40
C SER A 182 -3.87 7.04 -5.89
N SER A 183 -3.26 8.15 -6.29
CA SER A 183 -2.74 8.38 -7.62
C SER A 183 -1.58 9.36 -7.57
N SER A 184 -0.75 9.33 -8.58
CA SER A 184 0.38 10.23 -8.70
C SER A 184 -0.07 11.69 -8.79
N VAL A 185 0.68 12.55 -8.11
CA VAL A 185 0.60 14.01 -8.28
C VAL A 185 1.38 14.43 -9.52
N PRO A 186 1.11 15.63 -10.08
CA PRO A 186 1.88 16.16 -11.20
C PRO A 186 3.40 16.22 -10.94
N ASP A 187 4.19 15.84 -11.93
CA ASP A 187 5.65 15.71 -11.81
C ASP A 187 6.35 17.03 -11.43
N ASN A 188 5.76 18.18 -11.77
CA ASN A 188 6.31 19.49 -11.50
C ASN A 188 6.12 20.01 -10.08
N LEU A 189 5.35 19.31 -9.23
CA LEU A 189 5.10 19.74 -7.86
C LEU A 189 6.24 19.40 -6.89
N PHE A 190 7.06 18.41 -7.24
CA PHE A 190 8.16 17.96 -6.38
C PHE A 190 9.42 17.72 -7.21
N GLU A 191 10.57 18.09 -6.65
CA GLU A 191 11.85 17.92 -7.31
C GLU A 191 12.15 16.46 -7.63
N MET A 192 12.69 16.22 -8.84
CA MET A 192 13.12 14.89 -9.27
C MET A 192 14.54 14.61 -8.75
N LYS A 193 14.73 13.45 -8.14
CA LYS A 193 16.05 13.00 -7.68
C LYS A 193 16.90 12.58 -8.88
N LYS A 194 18.18 12.94 -8.87
CA LYS A 194 19.14 12.50 -9.88
C LYS A 194 19.22 10.96 -9.89
N ASP A 195 19.31 10.39 -11.06
CA ASP A 195 19.44 8.94 -11.30
C ASP A 195 18.24 8.07 -10.85
N VAL A 196 17.12 8.72 -10.51
CA VAL A 196 15.84 8.08 -10.18
C VAL A 196 14.82 8.36 -11.27
N VAL A 197 14.09 7.35 -11.71
CA VAL A 197 13.01 7.51 -12.70
C VAL A 197 11.68 7.66 -11.97
N ARG A 198 10.99 8.77 -12.18
CA ARG A 198 9.64 8.98 -11.63
C ARG A 198 8.62 8.24 -12.45
N ILE A 199 7.92 7.29 -11.81
CA ILE A 199 6.80 6.57 -12.41
C ILE A 199 5.48 7.29 -12.12
N ILE A 200 4.45 6.97 -12.92
CA ILE A 200 3.11 7.54 -12.73
C ILE A 200 2.15 6.39 -12.42
N ASN A 201 1.56 6.42 -11.24
CA ASN A 201 0.43 5.59 -10.89
C ASN A 201 -0.86 6.32 -11.23
N TYR A 202 -1.56 5.90 -12.27
CA TYR A 202 -2.91 6.39 -12.60
C TYR A 202 -3.93 5.86 -11.61
N ILE A 203 -3.81 4.58 -11.27
CA ILE A 203 -4.62 3.87 -10.29
C ILE A 203 -3.69 3.11 -9.36
N ASN A 204 -3.82 3.35 -8.06
CA ASN A 204 -3.13 2.60 -7.03
C ASN A 204 -4.09 2.48 -5.82
N TYR A 205 -5.09 1.61 -5.99
CA TYR A 205 -6.21 1.47 -5.08
C TYR A 205 -6.12 0.15 -4.34
N TYR A 206 -6.34 0.20 -3.04
CA TYR A 206 -6.35 -0.95 -2.15
C TYR A 206 -7.62 -0.98 -1.32
N LYS A 207 -8.10 -2.19 -1.08
CA LYS A 207 -9.19 -2.49 -0.17
C LYS A 207 -8.79 -3.67 0.69
N LEU A 208 -8.75 -3.47 2.01
CA LEU A 208 -8.57 -4.52 3.00
C LEU A 208 -9.93 -4.79 3.63
N VAL A 209 -10.34 -6.05 3.70
CA VAL A 209 -11.65 -6.48 4.20
C VAL A 209 -11.49 -7.49 5.33
N ASP A 210 -12.22 -7.29 6.41
CA ASP A 210 -12.42 -8.30 7.43
C ASP A 210 -13.58 -9.22 7.00
N GLU A 211 -13.26 -10.44 6.58
CA GLU A 211 -14.20 -11.45 6.09
C GLU A 211 -14.42 -12.59 7.11
N GLY A 212 -14.53 -12.28 8.39
CA GLY A 212 -14.70 -13.28 9.45
C GLY A 212 -13.40 -14.00 9.76
N ASP A 213 -13.20 -15.23 9.27
CA ASP A 213 -11.98 -16.02 9.51
C ASP A 213 -10.80 -15.61 8.61
N TYR A 214 -11.02 -14.69 7.66
CA TYR A 214 -10.04 -14.26 6.68
C TYR A 214 -9.89 -12.74 6.65
N PHE A 215 -8.71 -12.30 6.24
CA PHE A 215 -8.53 -10.97 5.66
C PHE A 215 -8.47 -11.08 4.14
N GLY A 216 -9.29 -10.27 3.46
CA GLY A 216 -9.25 -10.08 2.02
C GLY A 216 -8.43 -8.83 1.64
N PHE A 217 -7.43 -9.02 0.78
CA PHE A 217 -6.61 -7.95 0.20
C PHE A 217 -6.98 -7.83 -1.27
N TYR A 218 -7.42 -6.65 -1.66
CA TYR A 218 -7.87 -6.36 -3.01
C TYR A 218 -7.15 -5.12 -3.52
N SER A 219 -6.52 -5.20 -4.69
CA SER A 219 -5.86 -4.04 -5.27
C SER A 219 -6.10 -3.88 -6.76
N LEU A 220 -6.08 -2.64 -7.19
CA LEU A 220 -6.10 -2.20 -8.58
C LEU A 220 -4.90 -1.32 -8.82
N ASN A 221 -4.10 -1.64 -9.85
CA ASN A 221 -2.89 -0.90 -10.16
C ASN A 221 -2.79 -0.63 -11.66
N GLN A 222 -2.62 0.63 -12.02
CA GLN A 222 -2.33 1.04 -13.39
C GLN A 222 -1.16 2.02 -13.37
N THR A 223 0.00 1.60 -13.90
CA THR A 223 1.26 2.31 -13.72
C THR A 223 1.99 2.50 -15.05
N ASP A 224 2.45 3.72 -15.32
CA ASP A 224 3.47 4.02 -16.31
C ASP A 224 4.86 3.91 -15.68
N PHE A 225 5.55 2.83 -15.94
CA PHE A 225 6.91 2.59 -15.45
C PHE A 225 7.99 3.40 -16.18
N LYS A 226 7.60 4.26 -17.14
CA LYS A 226 8.51 5.01 -18.03
C LYS A 226 9.45 4.12 -18.83
N MET A 227 9.00 2.89 -19.08
CA MET A 227 9.67 1.92 -19.94
C MET A 227 8.66 0.88 -20.44
N PRO A 228 8.84 0.36 -21.64
CA PRO A 228 8.02 -0.77 -22.10
C PRO A 228 8.35 -2.04 -21.31
N ILE A 229 7.35 -2.67 -20.73
CA ILE A 229 7.50 -3.97 -20.08
C ILE A 229 6.80 -5.02 -20.93
N PRO A 230 7.52 -6.00 -21.50
CA PRO A 230 6.91 -7.05 -22.28
C PRO A 230 5.89 -7.85 -21.48
N GLN A 231 4.75 -8.18 -22.07
CA GLN A 231 3.64 -8.87 -21.39
C GLN A 231 4.06 -10.20 -20.77
N PHE A 232 4.94 -10.97 -21.45
CA PHE A 232 5.41 -12.25 -20.90
C PHE A 232 6.18 -12.05 -19.58
N LEU A 233 6.93 -10.93 -19.45
CA LEU A 233 7.68 -10.61 -18.24
C LEU A 233 6.72 -10.29 -17.09
N ILE A 234 5.66 -9.52 -17.38
CA ILE A 234 4.61 -9.25 -16.38
C ILE A 234 3.99 -10.57 -15.88
N ASN A 235 3.64 -11.47 -16.80
CA ASN A 235 3.01 -12.75 -16.48
C ASN A 235 3.88 -13.64 -15.57
N VAL A 236 5.19 -13.55 -15.66
CA VAL A 236 6.15 -14.35 -14.86
C VAL A 236 6.51 -13.64 -13.55
N THR A 237 6.84 -12.36 -13.61
CA THR A 237 7.38 -11.64 -12.45
C THR A 237 6.32 -11.21 -11.46
N LEU A 238 5.14 -10.80 -11.93
CA LEU A 238 4.10 -10.26 -11.06
C LEU A 238 3.61 -11.29 -10.01
N PRO A 239 3.27 -12.55 -10.38
CA PRO A 239 2.89 -13.55 -9.38
C PRO A 239 3.99 -13.83 -8.35
N THR A 240 5.23 -13.98 -8.80
CA THR A 240 6.39 -14.25 -7.92
C THR A 240 6.64 -13.10 -6.95
N THR A 241 6.60 -11.86 -7.45
CA THR A 241 6.81 -10.67 -6.64
C THR A 241 5.68 -10.48 -5.63
N THR A 242 4.43 -10.68 -6.05
CA THR A 242 3.26 -10.58 -5.16
C THR A 242 3.32 -11.63 -4.06
N LYS A 243 3.66 -12.88 -4.39
CA LYS A 243 3.81 -13.95 -3.38
C LYS A 243 4.96 -13.66 -2.40
N SER A 244 6.09 -13.17 -2.87
CA SER A 244 7.21 -12.76 -2.01
C SER A 244 6.82 -11.63 -1.06
N TRP A 245 6.05 -10.66 -1.55
CA TRP A 245 5.52 -9.56 -0.76
C TRP A 245 4.59 -10.07 0.35
N GLN A 246 3.63 -10.95 0.03
CA GLN A 246 2.74 -11.59 0.99
C GLN A 246 3.51 -12.32 2.09
N THR A 247 4.43 -13.21 1.70
CA THR A 247 5.25 -13.99 2.65
C THR A 247 6.06 -13.09 3.56
N SER A 248 6.58 -11.97 3.04
CA SER A 248 7.33 -11.02 3.85
C SER A 248 6.45 -10.30 4.87
N LEU A 249 5.22 -9.92 4.50
CA LEU A 249 4.24 -9.33 5.41
C LEU A 249 3.85 -10.34 6.50
N GLU A 250 3.45 -11.54 6.12
CA GLU A 250 3.05 -12.60 7.05
C GLU A 250 4.15 -12.90 8.07
N LYS A 251 5.38 -13.12 7.60
CA LYS A 251 6.53 -13.36 8.47
C LYS A 251 6.70 -12.21 9.47
N PHE A 252 6.69 -10.99 9.00
CA PHE A 252 6.87 -9.81 9.84
C PHE A 252 5.77 -9.70 10.90
N VAL A 253 4.51 -9.86 10.52
CA VAL A 253 3.37 -9.74 11.45
C VAL A 253 3.36 -10.84 12.48
N CYS A 254 3.82 -12.05 12.15
CA CYS A 254 3.95 -13.17 13.11
C CYS A 254 5.08 -12.96 14.15
N GLU A 255 6.12 -12.19 13.79
CA GLU A 255 7.27 -11.93 14.66
C GLU A 255 7.06 -10.74 15.61
N ILE A 256 6.00 -9.98 15.43
CA ILE A 256 5.72 -8.75 16.20
C ILE A 256 4.60 -8.98 17.19
N LYS A 257 4.76 -8.44 18.39
CA LYS A 257 3.68 -8.33 19.37
C LYS A 257 3.16 -6.90 19.40
N TYR A 258 1.86 -6.74 19.15
CA TYR A 258 1.17 -5.47 19.28
C TYR A 258 0.56 -5.33 20.66
N ASP A 259 0.93 -4.27 21.37
CA ASP A 259 0.33 -3.91 22.64
C ASP A 259 -0.88 -2.98 22.39
N LYS A 260 -2.09 -3.53 22.62
CA LYS A 260 -3.35 -2.81 22.39
C LYS A 260 -3.58 -1.66 23.37
N GLU A 261 -3.01 -1.72 24.57
CA GLU A 261 -3.18 -0.69 25.61
C GLU A 261 -2.32 0.53 25.28
N THR A 262 -1.07 0.31 24.97
CA THR A 262 -0.13 1.40 24.65
C THR A 262 -0.16 1.80 23.19
N LYS A 263 -0.85 1.03 22.32
CA LYS A 263 -0.84 1.16 20.86
C LYS A 263 0.57 1.14 20.27
N ASN A 264 1.48 0.44 20.92
CA ASN A 264 2.88 0.31 20.52
C ASN A 264 3.17 -1.08 19.97
N ILE A 265 4.19 -1.17 19.13
CA ILE A 265 4.73 -2.44 18.67
C ILE A 265 5.94 -2.80 19.52
N ILE A 266 5.90 -4.01 20.08
CA ILE A 266 7.01 -4.59 20.81
C ILE A 266 7.70 -5.57 19.88
N GLN A 267 8.90 -5.25 19.45
CA GLN A 267 9.74 -6.19 18.71
C GLN A 267 10.42 -7.13 19.71
N ASN A 268 10.20 -8.43 19.61
CA ASN A 268 10.94 -9.41 20.40
C ASN A 268 12.38 -9.47 19.86
N ASN A 269 13.33 -8.96 20.62
CA ASN A 269 14.77 -9.05 20.29
C ASN A 269 15.28 -10.48 20.55
N ASN A 270 14.88 -11.47 19.77
CA ASN A 270 15.38 -12.83 19.89
C ASN A 270 16.51 -13.18 18.90
N ASP A 271 16.96 -12.21 18.08
CA ASP A 271 17.86 -12.52 16.95
C ASP A 271 19.34 -12.12 17.16
N GLU A 272 19.83 -11.91 18.39
CA GLU A 272 21.26 -11.65 18.59
C GLU A 272 22.10 -12.88 18.98
N ASN A 273 21.55 -14.10 19.05
CA ASN A 273 22.30 -15.27 19.50
C ASN A 273 22.62 -16.35 18.45
N GLU A 274 22.36 -16.13 17.18
CA GLU A 274 22.71 -17.12 16.13
C GLU A 274 23.89 -16.69 15.22
N LYS A 275 24.81 -15.84 15.71
CA LYS A 275 26.12 -15.65 15.07
C LYS A 275 27.22 -15.81 16.10
N LYS A 276 27.58 -17.05 16.39
CA LYS A 276 28.90 -17.45 16.86
C LYS A 276 29.33 -18.71 16.13
#